data_b60d39a4cdb98d65de32129185c79b15
#
_entry.id   b60d39a4cdb98d65de32129185c79b15
#
_cell.length_a   1.000
_cell.length_b   1.000
_cell.length_c   1.000
_cell.angle_alpha   90.00
_cell.angle_beta   90.00
_cell.angle_gamma   90.00
#
_symmetry.space_group_name_H-M   'P 1'
#
loop_
_entity.id
_entity.type
_entity.pdbx_description
1 polymer ?
#
loop_
_entity_poly.entity_id
_entity_poly.type
_entity_poly.pdbx_seq_one_letter_code
_entity_poly.pdbx_strand_id
1 'polypeptide(L)'
;MTNFNPSSRKIPLFPLGTVLFPDGVIALKIFEARYLDMIKQCLREKTEFGIVSIIRTPDANEEDLSLSFSKIGTLAQIEDFDPIQPALYMTKSFGTQRFNLLSSKQQADGLWIGEIAILENDPITPVPEEHQKAAKLLDEIISVIQSQDLLGDAPFKKPFKVDDCGWVSNRLAELLPISLIQKNHLLAQTNPRIRLDLISEIIEDDDLRNQMMH
;
A
#
# COMPACT_ATOMS: atom_id res chain seq x y z
N MET A 1 -4.02 20.46 27.59
CA MET A 1 -4.17 19.87 26.25
C MET A 1 -2.87 20.10 25.51
N THR A 2 -1.95 19.17 25.57
CA THR A 2 -0.66 19.25 24.90
C THR A 2 -0.90 19.01 23.41
N ASN A 3 -0.71 20.04 22.59
CA ASN A 3 -0.63 19.92 21.13
C ASN A 3 0.60 19.05 20.80
N PHE A 4 0.38 17.77 20.63
CA PHE A 4 1.32 16.89 19.98
C PHE A 4 1.29 17.29 18.49
N ASN A 5 2.22 18.14 18.07
CA ASN A 5 2.45 18.42 16.68
C ASN A 5 3.32 17.26 16.17
N PRO A 6 2.77 16.26 15.47
CA PRO A 6 3.60 15.20 14.92
C PRO A 6 4.60 15.87 14.01
N SER A 7 5.88 15.58 14.16
CA SER A 7 6.94 16.14 13.34
C SER A 7 6.63 15.83 11.87
N SER A 8 6.08 16.82 11.15
CA SER A 8 5.81 16.65 9.73
C SER A 8 7.13 16.57 8.97
N ARG A 9 7.18 15.75 7.94
CA ARG A 9 8.33 15.69 7.02
C ARG A 9 7.85 15.77 5.57
N LYS A 10 8.72 16.26 4.69
CA LYS A 10 8.46 16.32 3.26
C LYS A 10 9.09 15.11 2.58
N ILE A 11 8.32 14.45 1.72
CA ILE A 11 8.76 13.29 0.95
C ILE A 11 8.28 13.41 -0.51
N PRO A 12 9.00 12.82 -1.46
CA PRO A 12 8.48 12.65 -2.81
C PRO A 12 7.32 11.65 -2.80
N LEU A 13 6.32 11.91 -3.64
CA LEU A 13 5.14 11.06 -3.77
C LEU A 13 5.13 10.36 -5.12
N PHE A 14 4.70 9.11 -5.11
CA PHE A 14 4.39 8.32 -6.29
C PHE A 14 2.89 7.98 -6.29
N PRO A 15 2.06 8.77 -7.00
CA PRO A 15 0.63 8.52 -7.09
C PRO A 15 0.33 7.30 -7.97
N LEU A 16 -0.55 6.41 -7.51
CA LEU A 16 -0.93 5.17 -8.19
C LEU A 16 -2.44 4.94 -8.17
N GLY A 17 -2.91 4.10 -9.08
CA GLY A 17 -4.28 3.57 -9.07
C GLY A 17 -4.47 2.37 -8.12
N THR A 18 -3.57 2.17 -7.19
CA THR A 18 -3.62 1.07 -6.20
C THR A 18 -3.22 1.54 -4.81
N VAL A 19 -3.35 0.67 -3.81
CA VAL A 19 -2.94 0.92 -2.42
C VAL A 19 -1.81 -0.04 -2.07
N LEU A 20 -0.73 0.48 -1.51
CA LEU A 20 0.31 -0.31 -0.86
C LEU A 20 0.01 -0.37 0.64
N PHE A 21 0.04 -1.57 1.21
CA PHE A 21 -0.06 -1.76 2.66
C PHE A 21 1.33 -2.01 3.28
N PRO A 22 1.50 -1.79 4.60
CA PRO A 22 2.73 -2.21 5.29
C PRO A 22 3.06 -3.69 5.06
N ASP A 23 4.34 -4.02 4.90
CA ASP A 23 4.87 -5.35 4.52
C ASP A 23 4.42 -5.84 3.12
N GLY A 24 3.64 -5.07 2.37
CA GLY A 24 3.28 -5.35 0.98
C GLY A 24 4.42 -5.09 0.01
N VAL A 25 4.44 -5.79 -1.11
CA VAL A 25 5.44 -5.62 -2.17
C VAL A 25 4.76 -5.09 -3.42
N ILE A 26 5.39 -4.09 -4.03
CA ILE A 26 4.94 -3.53 -5.31
C ILE A 26 6.08 -3.51 -6.31
N ALA A 27 5.82 -4.02 -7.50
CA ALA A 27 6.70 -3.90 -8.65
C ALA A 27 6.29 -2.68 -9.48
N LEU A 28 7.23 -1.79 -9.77
CA LEU A 28 6.99 -0.57 -10.54
C LEU A 28 7.83 -0.54 -11.80
N LYS A 29 7.18 -0.29 -12.92
CA LYS A 29 7.81 0.02 -14.19
C LYS A 29 7.87 1.54 -14.34
N ILE A 30 9.08 2.10 -14.32
CA ILE A 30 9.30 3.55 -14.24
C ILE A 30 9.95 4.02 -15.53
N PHE A 31 9.29 4.97 -16.21
CA PHE A 31 9.74 5.54 -17.49
C PHE A 31 9.60 7.07 -17.55
N GLU A 32 8.88 7.70 -16.63
CA GLU A 32 8.78 9.16 -16.57
C GLU A 32 10.00 9.76 -15.90
N ALA A 33 10.60 10.80 -16.50
CA ALA A 33 11.85 11.42 -16.05
C ALA A 33 11.81 11.80 -14.57
N ARG A 34 10.73 12.44 -14.12
CA ARG A 34 10.55 12.83 -12.71
C ARG A 34 10.66 11.68 -11.72
N TYR A 35 10.13 10.51 -12.08
CA TYR A 35 10.20 9.31 -11.23
C TYR A 35 11.52 8.56 -11.38
N LEU A 36 12.14 8.57 -12.57
CA LEU A 36 13.49 8.03 -12.74
C LEU A 36 14.50 8.77 -11.83
N ASP A 37 14.41 10.11 -11.77
CA ASP A 37 15.30 10.91 -10.94
C ASP A 37 14.99 10.75 -9.46
N MET A 38 13.71 10.69 -9.09
CA MET A 38 13.27 10.39 -7.72
C MET A 38 13.85 9.05 -7.23
N ILE A 39 13.73 7.98 -8.01
CA ILE A 39 14.24 6.65 -7.63
C ILE A 39 15.76 6.66 -7.47
N LYS A 40 16.50 7.30 -8.40
CA LYS A 40 17.96 7.47 -8.28
C LYS A 40 18.33 8.20 -6.99
N GLN A 41 17.58 9.25 -6.66
CA GLN A 41 17.81 10.01 -5.43
C GLN A 41 17.54 9.14 -4.20
N CYS A 42 16.38 8.45 -4.14
CA CYS A 42 16.04 7.57 -3.02
C CYS A 42 17.07 6.47 -2.81
N LEU A 43 17.58 5.85 -3.88
CA LEU A 43 18.64 4.83 -3.80
C LEU A 43 19.95 5.42 -3.26
N ARG A 44 20.40 6.58 -3.77
CA ARG A 44 21.64 7.23 -3.35
C ARG A 44 21.59 7.65 -1.88
N GLU A 45 20.46 8.19 -1.44
CA GLU A 45 20.28 8.75 -0.10
C GLU A 45 19.74 7.73 0.89
N LYS A 46 19.38 6.54 0.42
CA LYS A 46 18.73 5.48 1.21
C LYS A 46 17.47 5.98 1.91
N THR A 47 16.67 6.76 1.18
CA THR A 47 15.41 7.32 1.66
C THR A 47 14.21 6.61 1.05
N GLU A 48 13.07 6.74 1.72
CA GLU A 48 11.79 6.24 1.26
C GLU A 48 11.05 7.31 0.44
N PHE A 49 10.11 6.87 -0.37
CA PHE A 49 9.11 7.70 -1.02
C PHE A 49 7.70 7.30 -0.59
N GLY A 50 6.72 8.18 -0.77
CA GLY A 50 5.33 7.91 -0.39
C GLY A 50 4.52 7.39 -1.56
N ILE A 51 3.81 6.27 -1.38
CA ILE A 51 2.77 5.83 -2.31
C ILE A 51 1.42 6.32 -1.80
N VAL A 52 0.69 7.01 -2.67
CA VAL A 52 -0.67 7.51 -2.43
C VAL A 52 -1.58 7.11 -3.57
N SER A 53 -2.85 6.86 -3.26
CA SER A 53 -3.83 6.54 -4.29
C SER A 53 -4.37 7.81 -4.94
N ILE A 54 -4.53 7.76 -6.27
CA ILE A 54 -5.23 8.79 -7.03
C ILE A 54 -6.73 8.60 -6.80
N ILE A 55 -7.37 9.62 -6.22
CA ILE A 55 -8.81 9.66 -6.04
C ILE A 55 -9.41 10.52 -7.16
N ARG A 56 -10.32 9.93 -7.94
CA ARG A 56 -11.16 10.69 -8.87
C ARG A 56 -12.43 11.09 -8.14
N THR A 57 -12.68 12.39 -7.98
CA THR A 57 -13.98 12.88 -7.52
C THR A 57 -14.98 12.81 -8.68
N PRO A 58 -16.16 12.18 -8.49
CA PRO A 58 -17.17 12.06 -9.54
C PRO A 58 -17.66 13.39 -10.12
N ASP A 59 -17.53 14.47 -9.36
CA ASP A 59 -18.03 15.81 -9.68
C ASP A 59 -16.97 16.76 -10.23
N ALA A 60 -15.74 16.31 -10.46
CA ALA A 60 -14.73 17.14 -11.09
C ALA A 60 -15.11 17.33 -12.58
N ASN A 61 -15.48 18.55 -12.95
CA ASN A 61 -15.63 18.94 -14.35
C ASN A 61 -14.33 18.57 -15.09
N GLU A 62 -14.43 18.14 -16.36
CA GLU A 62 -13.28 17.75 -17.19
C GLU A 62 -12.17 18.82 -17.28
N GLU A 63 -12.48 20.06 -16.92
CA GLU A 63 -11.54 21.19 -16.88
C GLU A 63 -10.76 21.28 -15.55
N ASP A 64 -11.21 20.63 -14.47
CA ASP A 64 -10.53 20.65 -13.16
C ASP A 64 -9.75 19.34 -12.96
N LEU A 65 -8.69 19.18 -13.77
CA LEU A 65 -7.72 18.06 -13.70
C LEU A 65 -6.83 18.11 -12.44
N SER A 66 -7.29 18.71 -11.36
CA SER A 66 -6.56 18.65 -10.10
C SER A 66 -6.58 17.22 -9.57
N LEU A 67 -5.43 16.53 -9.66
CA LEU A 67 -5.25 15.21 -9.10
C LEU A 67 -5.46 15.29 -7.58
N SER A 68 -6.52 14.64 -7.11
CA SER A 68 -6.75 14.45 -5.69
C SER A 68 -6.14 13.14 -5.22
N PHE A 69 -5.46 13.17 -4.07
CA PHE A 69 -4.85 11.98 -3.47
C PHE A 69 -5.58 11.54 -2.21
N SER A 70 -5.50 10.25 -1.93
CA SER A 70 -5.90 9.75 -0.62
C SER A 70 -5.15 10.48 0.50
N LYS A 71 -5.89 10.79 1.58
CA LYS A 71 -5.28 11.40 2.78
C LYS A 71 -4.41 10.43 3.56
N ILE A 72 -4.45 9.15 3.21
CA ILE A 72 -3.60 8.09 3.77
C ILE A 72 -2.71 7.53 2.68
N GLY A 73 -1.47 7.23 3.02
CA GLY A 73 -0.52 6.55 2.15
C GLY A 73 0.43 5.66 2.92
N THR A 74 1.31 4.98 2.19
CA THR A 74 2.34 4.11 2.76
C THR A 74 3.71 4.51 2.23
N LEU A 75 4.68 4.60 3.11
CA LEU A 75 6.08 4.76 2.73
C LEU A 75 6.57 3.50 2.05
N ALA A 76 7.34 3.66 0.99
CA ALA A 76 7.91 2.58 0.22
C ALA A 76 9.43 2.65 0.23
N GLN A 77 10.06 1.54 0.56
CA GLN A 77 11.50 1.36 0.49
C GLN A 77 11.85 0.49 -0.71
N ILE A 78 12.81 0.92 -1.51
CA ILE A 78 13.29 0.17 -2.67
C ILE A 78 14.13 -1.01 -2.17
N GLU A 79 13.74 -2.22 -2.57
CA GLU A 79 14.44 -3.46 -2.26
C GLU A 79 15.29 -3.93 -3.42
N ASP A 80 14.75 -3.84 -4.64
CA ASP A 80 15.41 -4.27 -5.86
C ASP A 80 15.28 -3.20 -6.95
N PHE A 81 16.30 -3.09 -7.77
CA PHE A 81 16.40 -2.09 -8.82
C PHE A 81 17.12 -2.64 -10.03
N ASP A 82 16.40 -2.69 -11.16
CA ASP A 82 16.92 -3.16 -12.44
C ASP A 82 16.77 -2.07 -13.53
N PRO A 83 17.88 -1.46 -13.97
CA PRO A 83 17.88 -0.50 -15.06
C PRO A 83 17.85 -1.22 -16.42
N ILE A 84 16.66 -1.63 -16.87
CA ILE A 84 16.45 -2.32 -18.15
C ILE A 84 17.01 -1.52 -19.33
N GLN A 85 16.78 -0.21 -19.32
CA GLN A 85 17.25 0.74 -20.33
C GLN A 85 17.50 2.11 -19.68
N PRO A 86 18.24 3.04 -20.31
CA PRO A 86 18.53 4.36 -19.74
C PRO A 86 17.30 5.14 -19.27
N ALA A 87 16.14 4.94 -19.92
CA ALA A 87 14.88 5.60 -19.60
C ALA A 87 13.79 4.62 -19.12
N LEU A 88 14.16 3.42 -18.67
CA LEU A 88 13.23 2.39 -18.22
C LEU A 88 13.83 1.59 -17.06
N TYR A 89 13.25 1.74 -15.87
CA TYR A 89 13.65 1.00 -14.67
C TYR A 89 12.51 0.08 -14.22
N MET A 90 12.90 -1.09 -13.73
CA MET A 90 12.03 -1.93 -12.91
C MET A 90 12.50 -1.81 -11.48
N THR A 91 11.57 -1.61 -10.54
CA THR A 91 11.88 -1.61 -9.12
C THR A 91 10.94 -2.55 -8.40
N LYS A 92 11.44 -3.16 -7.33
CA LYS A 92 10.64 -3.86 -6.35
C LYS A 92 10.78 -3.07 -5.04
N SER A 93 9.64 -2.63 -4.50
CA SER A 93 9.60 -1.83 -3.29
C SER A 93 8.63 -2.46 -2.30
N PHE A 94 8.90 -2.33 -1.01
CA PHE A 94 7.99 -2.81 0.02
C PHE A 94 7.48 -1.67 0.90
N GLY A 95 6.23 -1.82 1.36
CA GLY A 95 5.58 -0.88 2.27
C GLY A 95 6.17 -0.97 3.67
N THR A 96 6.45 0.17 4.28
CA THR A 96 6.97 0.28 5.64
C THR A 96 5.93 0.84 6.59
N GLN A 97 5.82 2.14 6.73
CA GLN A 97 4.89 2.81 7.63
C GLN A 97 3.79 3.55 6.89
N ARG A 98 2.61 3.58 7.49
CA ARG A 98 1.52 4.44 7.02
C ARG A 98 1.79 5.89 7.40
N PHE A 99 1.24 6.81 6.62
CA PHE A 99 1.28 8.24 6.92
C PHE A 99 -0.02 8.94 6.56
N ASN A 100 -0.32 10.03 7.25
CA ASN A 100 -1.33 10.98 6.83
C ASN A 100 -0.69 12.01 5.89
N LEU A 101 -1.31 12.23 4.72
CA LEU A 101 -0.96 13.31 3.80
C LEU A 101 -1.62 14.60 4.27
N LEU A 102 -0.81 15.55 4.77
CA LEU A 102 -1.28 16.85 5.29
C LEU A 102 -1.48 17.84 4.15
N SER A 103 -0.53 17.89 3.23
CA SER A 103 -0.57 18.72 2.04
C SER A 103 0.28 18.12 0.93
N SER A 104 0.03 18.52 -0.32
CA SER A 104 0.86 18.13 -1.46
C SER A 104 1.05 19.31 -2.40
N LYS A 105 2.23 19.37 -3.03
CA LYS A 105 2.57 20.39 -4.02
C LYS A 105 3.35 19.77 -5.16
N GLN A 106 2.98 20.12 -6.39
CA GLN A 106 3.74 19.73 -7.56
C GLN A 106 4.93 20.67 -7.78
N GLN A 107 6.08 20.09 -8.06
CA GLN A 107 7.30 20.82 -8.44
C GLN A 107 7.29 21.20 -9.94
N ALA A 108 8.24 22.00 -10.36
CA ALA A 108 8.36 22.46 -11.76
C ALA A 108 8.63 21.29 -12.75
N ASP A 109 9.28 20.21 -12.29
CA ASP A 109 9.53 18.97 -13.03
C ASP A 109 8.32 18.03 -13.07
N GLY A 110 7.24 18.40 -12.38
CA GLY A 110 6.02 17.62 -12.26
C GLY A 110 6.03 16.58 -11.14
N LEU A 111 7.10 16.44 -10.35
CA LEU A 111 7.14 15.57 -9.19
C LEU A 111 6.27 16.15 -8.06
N TRP A 112 5.47 15.28 -7.43
CA TRP A 112 4.70 15.66 -6.25
C TRP A 112 5.53 15.50 -4.99
N ILE A 113 5.49 16.53 -4.14
CA ILE A 113 6.05 16.49 -2.78
C ILE A 113 4.90 16.58 -1.79
N GLY A 114 4.85 15.63 -0.87
CA GLY A 114 3.88 15.60 0.21
C GLY A 114 4.49 16.03 1.53
N GLU A 115 3.77 16.84 2.29
CA GLU A 115 4.01 17.02 3.70
C GLU A 115 3.19 15.97 4.45
N ILE A 116 3.85 15.14 5.26
CA ILE A 116 3.25 13.97 5.87
C ILE A 116 3.45 13.93 7.38
N ALA A 117 2.52 13.28 8.06
CA ALA A 117 2.65 12.86 9.45
C ALA A 117 2.66 11.33 9.52
N ILE A 118 3.72 10.76 10.10
CA ILE A 118 3.85 9.30 10.24
C ILE A 118 2.80 8.79 11.22
N LEU A 119 2.18 7.66 10.88
CA LEU A 119 1.29 6.92 11.76
C LEU A 119 2.07 5.83 12.51
N GLU A 120 1.66 5.56 13.73
CA GLU A 120 2.20 4.43 14.47
C GLU A 120 1.91 3.11 13.75
N ASN A 121 2.84 2.17 13.89
CA ASN A 121 2.64 0.82 13.38
C ASN A 121 1.51 0.13 14.17
N ASP A 122 0.84 -0.81 13.51
CA ASP A 122 -0.13 -1.65 14.19
C ASP A 122 0.55 -2.40 15.35
N PRO A 123 -0.10 -2.50 16.51
CA PRO A 123 0.38 -3.39 17.56
C PRO A 123 0.25 -4.85 17.11
N ILE A 124 1.22 -5.69 17.47
CA ILE A 124 1.13 -7.14 17.23
C ILE A 124 -0.12 -7.66 17.98
N THR A 125 -1.06 -8.17 17.22
CA THR A 125 -2.37 -8.58 17.73
C THR A 125 -2.69 -9.98 17.24
N PRO A 126 -2.80 -10.99 18.12
CA PRO A 126 -3.12 -12.34 17.70
C PRO A 126 -4.46 -12.41 16.99
N VAL A 127 -4.56 -13.25 15.96
CA VAL A 127 -5.81 -13.51 15.25
C VAL A 127 -6.75 -14.27 16.18
N PRO A 128 -7.92 -13.69 16.54
CA PRO A 128 -8.86 -14.35 17.43
C PRO A 128 -9.58 -15.52 16.76
N GLU A 129 -10.21 -16.36 17.56
CA GLU A 129 -10.81 -17.62 17.10
C GLU A 129 -11.88 -17.39 16.03
N GLU A 130 -12.68 -16.33 16.19
CA GLU A 130 -13.74 -15.95 15.24
C GLU A 130 -13.21 -15.60 13.83
N HIS A 131 -11.94 -15.19 13.70
CA HIS A 131 -11.30 -14.80 12.43
C HIS A 131 -10.32 -15.84 11.86
N GLN A 132 -10.24 -17.02 12.46
CA GLN A 132 -9.34 -18.08 11.98
C GLN A 132 -9.65 -18.52 10.54
N LYS A 133 -10.90 -18.35 10.07
CA LYS A 133 -11.25 -18.63 8.67
C LYS A 133 -10.51 -17.71 7.70
N ALA A 134 -10.41 -16.41 8.00
CA ALA A 134 -9.68 -15.44 7.18
C ALA A 134 -8.17 -15.75 7.16
N ALA A 135 -7.59 -16.09 8.32
CA ALA A 135 -6.18 -16.48 8.39
C ALA A 135 -5.90 -17.77 7.61
N LYS A 136 -6.76 -18.78 7.70
CA LYS A 136 -6.64 -20.02 6.93
C LYS A 136 -6.77 -19.80 5.42
N LEU A 137 -7.71 -18.97 4.99
CA LEU A 137 -7.82 -18.59 3.58
C LEU A 137 -6.52 -17.99 3.05
N LEU A 138 -5.92 -17.07 3.80
CA LEU A 138 -4.63 -16.49 3.41
C LEU A 138 -3.51 -17.53 3.36
N ASP A 139 -3.44 -18.45 4.34
CA ASP A 139 -2.45 -19.53 4.38
C ASP A 139 -2.60 -20.48 3.18
N GLU A 140 -3.84 -20.81 2.79
CA GLU A 140 -4.12 -21.56 1.58
C GLU A 140 -3.65 -20.85 0.31
N ILE A 141 -3.93 -19.54 0.18
CA ILE A 141 -3.44 -18.73 -0.95
C ILE A 141 -1.90 -18.74 -0.98
N ILE A 142 -1.25 -18.53 0.16
CA ILE A 142 0.22 -18.58 0.27
C ILE A 142 0.74 -19.94 -0.17
N SER A 143 0.10 -21.03 0.26
CA SER A 143 0.49 -22.41 -0.10
C SER A 143 0.39 -22.65 -1.60
N VAL A 144 -0.67 -22.15 -2.25
CA VAL A 144 -0.81 -22.22 -3.73
C VAL A 144 0.31 -21.45 -4.42
N ILE A 145 0.57 -20.22 -4.02
CA ILE A 145 1.63 -19.37 -4.58
C ILE A 145 3.01 -20.06 -4.43
N GLN A 146 3.27 -20.68 -3.27
CA GLN A 146 4.51 -21.42 -3.03
C GLN A 146 4.63 -22.66 -3.91
N SER A 147 3.54 -23.42 -4.05
CA SER A 147 3.55 -24.64 -4.84
C SER A 147 3.78 -24.41 -6.35
N GLN A 148 3.41 -23.22 -6.83
CA GLN A 148 3.58 -22.79 -8.21
C GLN A 148 4.87 -22.00 -8.46
N ASP A 149 5.73 -21.86 -7.45
CA ASP A 149 6.97 -21.07 -7.48
C ASP A 149 6.76 -19.59 -7.87
N LEU A 150 5.60 -19.03 -7.50
CA LEU A 150 5.21 -17.65 -7.81
C LEU A 150 5.56 -16.64 -6.71
N LEU A 151 6.35 -17.03 -5.68
CA LEU A 151 6.74 -16.13 -4.59
C LEU A 151 7.51 -14.89 -5.07
N GLY A 152 8.23 -15.00 -6.19
CA GLY A 152 8.94 -13.89 -6.79
C GLY A 152 8.02 -12.76 -7.24
N ASP A 153 6.79 -13.08 -7.65
CA ASP A 153 5.80 -12.15 -8.17
C ASP A 153 4.67 -11.84 -7.16
N ALA A 154 4.70 -12.49 -5.99
CA ALA A 154 3.71 -12.27 -4.94
C ALA A 154 3.77 -10.82 -4.42
N PRO A 155 2.61 -10.22 -4.06
CA PRO A 155 2.56 -8.88 -3.48
C PRO A 155 3.02 -8.83 -2.02
N PHE A 156 3.72 -9.87 -1.54
CA PHE A 156 4.25 -10.00 -0.19
C PHE A 156 5.42 -10.99 -0.14
N LYS A 157 6.21 -10.90 0.91
CA LYS A 157 7.40 -11.75 1.11
C LYS A 157 7.46 -12.34 2.53
N LYS A 158 8.36 -13.30 2.72
CA LYS A 158 8.65 -13.86 4.05
C LYS A 158 9.27 -12.80 4.99
N PRO A 159 9.06 -12.91 6.32
CA PRO A 159 8.31 -13.97 7.00
C PRO A 159 6.79 -13.77 6.90
N PHE A 160 6.02 -14.85 6.81
CA PHE A 160 4.56 -14.80 6.84
C PHE A 160 4.09 -14.78 8.29
N LYS A 161 3.30 -13.75 8.65
CA LYS A 161 2.79 -13.55 10.01
C LYS A 161 1.30 -13.88 10.07
N VAL A 162 0.95 -15.12 9.72
CA VAL A 162 -0.45 -15.58 9.60
C VAL A 162 -1.22 -15.63 10.92
N ASP A 163 -0.55 -15.41 12.04
CA ASP A 163 -1.09 -15.30 13.40
C ASP A 163 -1.28 -13.85 13.87
N ASP A 164 -0.93 -12.86 13.04
CA ASP A 164 -1.06 -11.42 13.35
C ASP A 164 -2.20 -10.76 12.57
N CYS A 165 -3.17 -10.17 13.29
CA CYS A 165 -4.32 -9.48 12.70
C CYS A 165 -3.93 -8.42 11.67
N GLY A 166 -2.91 -7.61 11.97
CA GLY A 166 -2.47 -6.52 11.12
C GLY A 166 -1.92 -7.05 9.81
N TRP A 167 -1.06 -8.06 9.88
CA TRP A 167 -0.47 -8.66 8.69
C TRP A 167 -1.51 -9.38 7.84
N VAL A 168 -2.35 -10.21 8.47
CA VAL A 168 -3.41 -10.97 7.77
C VAL A 168 -4.39 -10.03 7.07
N SER A 169 -4.90 -9.02 7.78
CA SER A 169 -5.84 -8.06 7.19
C SER A 169 -5.21 -7.24 6.06
N ASN A 170 -3.96 -6.82 6.18
CA ASN A 170 -3.25 -6.09 5.11
C ASN A 170 -3.08 -6.96 3.86
N ARG A 171 -2.65 -8.23 4.02
CA ARG A 171 -2.47 -9.15 2.87
C ARG A 171 -3.78 -9.46 2.18
N LEU A 172 -4.84 -9.74 2.93
CA LEU A 172 -6.16 -9.96 2.37
C LEU A 172 -6.70 -8.72 1.66
N ALA A 173 -6.53 -7.52 2.24
CA ALA A 173 -6.93 -6.27 1.59
C ALA A 173 -6.25 -6.04 0.24
N GLU A 174 -5.00 -6.49 0.05
CA GLU A 174 -4.30 -6.41 -1.23
C GLU A 174 -4.85 -7.40 -2.25
N LEU A 175 -5.15 -8.62 -1.82
CA LEU A 175 -5.58 -9.73 -2.69
C LEU A 175 -7.06 -9.63 -3.08
N LEU A 176 -7.91 -9.10 -2.19
CA LEU A 176 -9.35 -9.01 -2.43
C LEU A 176 -9.68 -8.07 -3.60
N PRO A 177 -10.68 -8.45 -4.45
CA PRO A 177 -11.15 -7.63 -5.58
C PRO A 177 -12.10 -6.50 -5.11
N ILE A 178 -11.66 -5.71 -4.13
CA ILE A 178 -12.41 -4.58 -3.58
C ILE A 178 -11.96 -3.26 -4.21
N SER A 179 -12.84 -2.26 -4.15
CA SER A 179 -12.60 -0.94 -4.74
C SER A 179 -11.41 -0.22 -4.08
N LEU A 180 -10.79 0.70 -4.83
CA LEU A 180 -9.72 1.56 -4.33
C LEU A 180 -10.14 2.35 -3.07
N ILE A 181 -11.42 2.78 -3.02
CA ILE A 181 -11.99 3.50 -1.88
C ILE A 181 -12.00 2.58 -0.64
N GLN A 182 -12.47 1.34 -0.79
CA GLN A 182 -12.48 0.36 0.30
C GLN A 182 -11.07 0.04 0.78
N LYS A 183 -10.11 -0.16 -0.15
CA LYS A 183 -8.69 -0.37 0.21
C LYS A 183 -8.12 0.80 1.01
N ASN A 184 -8.39 2.04 0.60
CA ASN A 184 -7.96 3.22 1.35
C ASN A 184 -8.62 3.31 2.74
N HIS A 185 -9.88 2.92 2.85
CA HIS A 185 -10.59 2.88 4.14
C HIS A 185 -9.96 1.84 5.10
N LEU A 186 -9.64 0.65 4.58
CA LEU A 186 -8.92 -0.37 5.33
C LEU A 186 -7.52 0.08 5.74
N LEU A 187 -6.78 0.76 4.85
CA LEU A 187 -5.46 1.31 5.16
C LEU A 187 -5.53 2.37 6.27
N ALA A 188 -6.60 3.16 6.31
CA ALA A 188 -6.82 4.21 7.32
C ALA A 188 -7.21 3.63 8.70
N GLN A 189 -7.72 2.39 8.74
CA GLN A 189 -8.09 1.76 10.02
C GLN A 189 -6.84 1.46 10.86
N THR A 190 -6.76 2.10 12.03
CA THR A 190 -5.59 2.00 12.93
C THR A 190 -5.66 0.81 13.89
N ASN A 191 -6.84 0.22 14.07
CA ASN A 191 -7.01 -0.97 14.89
C ASN A 191 -6.97 -2.22 13.98
N PRO A 192 -5.93 -3.09 14.09
CA PRO A 192 -5.78 -4.24 13.23
C PRO A 192 -6.90 -5.27 13.39
N ARG A 193 -7.49 -5.39 14.59
CA ARG A 193 -8.63 -6.28 14.82
C ARG A 193 -9.87 -5.81 14.07
N ILE A 194 -10.22 -4.52 14.19
CA ILE A 194 -11.35 -3.94 13.46
C ILE A 194 -11.13 -4.05 11.94
N ARG A 195 -9.88 -3.87 11.47
CA ARG A 195 -9.57 -4.07 10.05
C ARG A 195 -9.83 -5.52 9.62
N LEU A 196 -9.48 -6.50 10.46
CA LEU A 196 -9.73 -7.91 10.19
C LEU A 196 -11.22 -8.25 10.28
N ASP A 197 -11.98 -7.63 11.19
CA ASP A 197 -13.45 -7.74 11.24
C ASP A 197 -14.06 -7.33 9.89
N LEU A 198 -13.71 -6.14 9.39
CA LEU A 198 -14.19 -5.62 8.09
C LEU A 198 -13.79 -6.53 6.91
N ILE A 199 -12.60 -7.09 6.92
CA ILE A 199 -12.13 -8.05 5.90
C ILE A 199 -12.94 -9.34 5.97
N SER A 200 -13.23 -9.86 7.16
CA SER A 200 -14.01 -11.09 7.36
C SER A 200 -15.44 -10.92 6.84
N GLU A 201 -16.08 -9.77 7.09
CA GLU A 201 -17.39 -9.44 6.54
C GLU A 201 -17.39 -9.43 5.00
N ILE A 202 -16.35 -8.86 4.38
CA ILE A 202 -16.21 -8.83 2.92
C ILE A 202 -16.05 -10.26 2.36
N ILE A 203 -15.30 -11.13 3.04
CA ILE A 203 -15.05 -12.51 2.60
C ILE A 203 -16.32 -13.38 2.74
N GLU A 204 -17.16 -13.10 3.71
CA GLU A 204 -18.41 -13.81 3.93
C GLU A 204 -19.48 -13.50 2.89
N ASP A 205 -19.32 -12.40 2.14
CA ASP A 205 -20.19 -12.09 1.01
C ASP A 205 -19.98 -13.13 -0.11
N ASP A 206 -20.99 -13.97 -0.36
CA ASP A 206 -20.91 -15.13 -1.25
C ASP A 206 -20.49 -14.78 -2.69
N ASP A 207 -20.82 -13.58 -3.18
CA ASP A 207 -20.47 -13.14 -4.52
C ASP A 207 -18.95 -12.91 -4.69
N LEU A 208 -18.27 -12.44 -3.66
CA LEU A 208 -16.81 -12.25 -3.68
C LEU A 208 -16.06 -13.55 -3.49
N ARG A 209 -16.60 -14.48 -2.70
CA ARG A 209 -16.03 -15.80 -2.47
C ARG A 209 -15.93 -16.61 -3.76
N ASN A 210 -16.95 -16.53 -4.61
CA ASN A 210 -17.00 -17.22 -5.90
C ASN A 210 -16.01 -16.62 -6.93
N GLN A 211 -15.73 -15.32 -6.86
CA GLN A 211 -14.78 -14.65 -7.75
C GLN A 211 -13.31 -14.96 -7.41
N MET A 212 -13.01 -15.34 -6.18
CA MET A 212 -11.65 -15.70 -5.75
C MET A 212 -11.28 -17.16 -6.06
N MET A 213 -12.29 -18.02 -6.32
CA MET A 213 -12.09 -19.46 -6.57
C MET A 213 -12.06 -19.83 -8.06
N HIS A 214 -12.23 -18.85 -8.96
CA HIS A 214 -12.18 -18.99 -10.41
C HIS A 214 -11.10 -18.09 -11.03
#